data_10b558fcd975e16e985c1a69e7fd5a62
#
_entry.id   10b558fcd975e16e985c1a69e7fd5a62
#
_cell.length_a   1.000
_cell.length_b   1.000
_cell.length_c   1.000
_cell.angle_alpha   90.00
_cell.angle_beta   90.00
_cell.angle_gamma   90.00
#
_symmetry.space_group_name_H-M   'P 1'
#
loop_
_entity.id
_entity.type
_entity.pdbx_description
1 polymer ?
#
loop_
_entity_poly.entity_id
_entity_poly.type
_entity_poly.pdbx_seq_one_letter_code
_entity_poly.pdbx_strand_id
1 'polypeptide(L)'
;MILTGTPLQNNLPELWALLNFVLPKIFNSVKSFDEWFNTPFANTGSQEKIELTEEESLLVIRRLHKVLRPFLLRRLKKDVEKDLPDKVEKVLKCNLSGLQHVMYQQMIKHNALFLGSQTTGTNNKSGIRGLNNKIMQLRKICNHPFVFDEVEDVMNESRMSNDYLWRTSGKFELLDRILPKFKATGHRVLIFFQMTSVMNIFEDFLRLRDMKYMRLDGSTKAEDRQDMLKSFNHPESEYFCFLLSTRAGGLGLNLQSADTVIIFDTDWNPHQDLQAQDRAHRI
;
A
#
# COMPACT_ATOMS: atom_id res chain seq x y z
N MET A 1 23.97 15.63 -9.81
CA MET A 1 23.47 15.46 -8.44
C MET A 1 22.04 14.95 -8.53
N ILE A 2 21.66 13.95 -7.75
CA ILE A 2 20.28 13.44 -7.63
C ILE A 2 19.79 13.72 -6.21
N LEU A 3 18.57 14.22 -6.09
CA LEU A 3 17.86 14.39 -4.84
C LEU A 3 16.74 13.35 -4.78
N THR A 4 16.75 12.47 -3.78
CA THR A 4 15.72 11.43 -3.60
C THR A 4 15.53 11.14 -2.12
N GLY A 5 14.29 10.82 -1.73
CA GLY A 5 13.99 10.34 -0.38
C GLY A 5 14.28 8.85 -0.19
N THR A 6 14.44 8.10 -1.29
CA THR A 6 14.55 6.63 -1.28
C THR A 6 15.60 6.14 -2.28
N PRO A 7 16.91 6.35 -1.98
CA PRO A 7 17.98 5.95 -2.91
C PRO A 7 18.11 4.43 -3.05
N LEU A 8 17.68 3.66 -2.07
CA LEU A 8 17.66 2.20 -2.05
C LEU A 8 16.34 1.74 -1.46
N GLN A 9 15.44 1.22 -2.27
CA GLN A 9 14.11 0.82 -1.84
C GLN A 9 13.88 -0.70 -1.91
N ASN A 10 14.29 -1.35 -3.01
CA ASN A 10 13.93 -2.74 -3.26
C ASN A 10 15.15 -3.66 -3.42
N ASN A 11 16.14 -3.26 -4.23
CA ASN A 11 17.25 -4.15 -4.57
C ASN A 11 18.53 -3.40 -4.96
N LEU A 12 19.64 -4.14 -5.02
CA LEU A 12 20.95 -3.64 -5.42
C LEU A 12 21.02 -3.15 -6.88
N PRO A 13 20.36 -3.79 -7.87
CA PRO A 13 20.33 -3.29 -9.25
C PRO A 13 19.76 -1.88 -9.39
N GLU A 14 18.76 -1.48 -8.61
CA GLU A 14 18.24 -0.09 -8.61
C GLU A 14 19.30 0.90 -8.13
N LEU A 15 20.03 0.54 -7.08
CA LEU A 15 21.13 1.36 -6.58
C LEU A 15 22.25 1.47 -7.60
N TRP A 16 22.62 0.37 -8.26
CA TRP A 16 23.62 0.38 -9.32
C TRP A 16 23.22 1.31 -10.48
N ALA A 17 21.97 1.24 -10.94
CA ALA A 17 21.47 2.08 -12.02
C ALA A 17 21.60 3.58 -11.67
N LEU A 18 21.29 3.94 -10.43
CA LEU A 18 21.45 5.29 -9.90
C LEU A 18 22.93 5.74 -9.86
N LEU A 19 23.81 4.87 -9.37
CA LEU A 19 25.24 5.15 -9.27
C LEU A 19 25.90 5.23 -10.66
N ASN A 20 25.52 4.32 -11.57
CA ASN A 20 25.99 4.37 -12.97
C ASN A 20 25.55 5.66 -13.66
N PHE A 21 24.30 6.10 -13.47
CA PHE A 21 23.81 7.36 -14.03
C PHE A 21 24.59 8.59 -13.53
N VAL A 22 24.90 8.62 -12.22
CA VAL A 22 25.60 9.77 -11.61
C VAL A 22 27.12 9.75 -11.87
N LEU A 23 27.70 8.55 -11.83
CA LEU A 23 29.15 8.31 -11.85
C LEU A 23 29.51 7.18 -12.83
N PRO A 24 29.22 7.33 -14.14
CA PRO A 24 29.41 6.26 -15.13
C PRO A 24 30.86 5.81 -15.29
N LYS A 25 31.83 6.66 -14.96
CA LYS A 25 33.25 6.31 -15.01
C LYS A 25 33.69 5.39 -13.87
N ILE A 26 33.00 5.40 -12.74
CA ILE A 26 33.33 4.59 -11.55
C ILE A 26 32.49 3.30 -11.54
N PHE A 27 31.20 3.43 -11.82
CA PHE A 27 30.23 2.32 -11.80
C PHE A 27 29.86 1.91 -13.24
N ASN A 28 30.85 1.49 -14.04
CA ASN A 28 30.69 1.21 -15.47
C ASN A 28 30.29 -0.25 -15.76
N SER A 29 30.44 -1.18 -14.81
CA SER A 29 30.21 -2.60 -15.01
C SER A 29 29.28 -3.18 -13.94
N VAL A 30 28.17 -3.78 -14.40
CA VAL A 30 27.26 -4.55 -13.52
C VAL A 30 28.00 -5.72 -12.90
N LYS A 31 28.85 -6.42 -13.68
CA LYS A 31 29.61 -7.59 -13.20
C LYS A 31 30.51 -7.23 -12.01
N SER A 32 31.26 -6.15 -12.13
CA SER A 32 32.12 -5.70 -11.02
C SER A 32 31.31 -5.30 -9.79
N PHE A 33 30.14 -4.71 -9.97
CA PHE A 33 29.27 -4.36 -8.86
C PHE A 33 28.67 -5.63 -8.19
N ASP A 34 28.24 -6.58 -8.98
CA ASP A 34 27.77 -7.89 -8.49
C ASP A 34 28.89 -8.67 -7.78
N GLU A 35 30.11 -8.66 -8.33
CA GLU A 35 31.29 -9.25 -7.69
C GLU A 35 31.59 -8.59 -6.33
N TRP A 36 31.41 -7.31 -6.21
CA TRP A 36 31.67 -6.59 -4.96
C TRP A 36 30.64 -6.89 -3.87
N PHE A 37 29.40 -7.15 -4.24
CA PHE A 37 28.28 -7.24 -3.29
C PHE A 37 27.56 -8.59 -3.26
N ASN A 38 27.52 -9.32 -4.40
CA ASN A 38 26.85 -10.62 -4.48
C ASN A 38 27.80 -11.82 -4.42
N THR A 39 29.11 -11.64 -4.67
CA THR A 39 30.07 -12.75 -4.87
C THR A 39 31.10 -13.02 -3.77
N PRO A 40 31.13 -12.44 -2.59
CA PRO A 40 32.05 -12.95 -1.57
C PRO A 40 31.85 -14.44 -1.25
N PHE A 41 30.73 -15.02 -1.65
CA PHE A 41 30.26 -16.36 -1.25
C PHE A 41 29.85 -17.27 -2.40
N ALA A 42 29.93 -16.83 -3.66
CA ALA A 42 29.55 -17.61 -4.84
C ALA A 42 30.60 -18.65 -5.30
N ASN A 43 31.73 -18.80 -4.61
CA ASN A 43 32.83 -19.69 -4.99
C ASN A 43 32.68 -21.15 -4.55
N THR A 44 31.51 -21.58 -4.11
CA THR A 44 31.18 -23.00 -3.95
C THR A 44 30.27 -23.42 -5.08
N GLY A 45 30.80 -24.26 -5.98
CA GLY A 45 30.23 -24.67 -7.28
C GLY A 45 28.90 -25.45 -7.24
N SER A 46 27.94 -25.06 -6.44
CA SER A 46 26.59 -25.60 -6.43
C SER A 46 25.60 -24.51 -6.74
N GLN A 47 24.70 -24.76 -7.68
CA GLN A 47 23.60 -23.88 -8.11
C GLN A 47 22.47 -23.70 -7.05
N GLU A 48 22.73 -23.98 -5.80
CA GLU A 48 21.79 -23.72 -4.72
C GLU A 48 21.92 -22.26 -4.30
N LYS A 49 20.82 -21.54 -4.28
CA LYS A 49 20.69 -20.23 -3.63
C LYS A 49 21.06 -20.40 -2.15
N ILE A 50 22.31 -20.11 -1.82
CA ILE A 50 22.76 -20.09 -0.43
C ILE A 50 22.08 -18.87 0.21
N GLU A 51 21.16 -19.10 1.14
CA GLU A 51 20.66 -18.06 2.03
C GLU A 51 21.81 -17.55 2.88
N LEU A 52 22.17 -16.27 2.68
CA LEU A 52 23.21 -15.62 3.47
C LEU A 52 22.79 -15.62 4.94
N THR A 53 23.71 -15.96 5.81
CA THR A 53 23.52 -15.80 7.25
C THR A 53 23.34 -14.32 7.60
N GLU A 54 22.73 -14.01 8.76
CA GLU A 54 22.55 -12.62 9.22
C GLU A 54 23.88 -11.87 9.32
N GLU A 55 24.95 -12.54 9.75
CA GLU A 55 26.30 -11.96 9.87
C GLU A 55 26.91 -11.61 8.51
N GLU A 56 26.75 -12.48 7.53
CA GLU A 56 27.20 -12.25 6.14
C GLU A 56 26.44 -11.11 5.49
N SER A 57 25.13 -11.03 5.70
CA SER A 57 24.30 -9.92 5.23
C SER A 57 24.75 -8.60 5.83
N LEU A 58 25.07 -8.56 7.13
CA LEU A 58 25.59 -7.38 7.79
C LEU A 58 26.96 -6.95 7.26
N LEU A 59 27.82 -7.91 6.90
CA LEU A 59 29.13 -7.64 6.29
C LEU A 59 28.99 -6.98 4.92
N VAL A 60 28.10 -7.49 4.08
CA VAL A 60 27.79 -6.93 2.76
C VAL A 60 27.26 -5.50 2.91
N ILE A 61 26.32 -5.28 3.81
CA ILE A 61 25.75 -3.96 4.11
C ILE A 61 26.83 -2.97 4.56
N ARG A 62 27.73 -3.38 5.45
CA ARG A 62 28.83 -2.54 5.93
C ARG A 62 29.81 -2.16 4.80
N ARG A 63 30.15 -3.10 3.90
CA ARG A 63 30.98 -2.83 2.73
C ARG A 63 30.30 -1.86 1.79
N LEU A 64 28.99 -2.08 1.50
CA LEU A 64 28.18 -1.19 0.68
C LEU A 64 28.18 0.24 1.24
N HIS A 65 27.91 0.40 2.52
CA HIS A 65 27.94 1.71 3.19
C HIS A 65 29.32 2.39 3.08
N LYS A 66 30.42 1.63 3.23
CA LYS A 66 31.78 2.19 3.11
C LYS A 66 32.06 2.72 1.70
N VAL A 67 31.59 2.02 0.66
CA VAL A 67 31.75 2.44 -0.74
C VAL A 67 30.85 3.63 -1.07
N LEU A 68 29.61 3.66 -0.54
CA LEU A 68 28.64 4.72 -0.83
C LEU A 68 28.90 6.03 -0.05
N ARG A 69 29.55 5.97 1.09
CA ARG A 69 29.75 7.13 1.98
C ARG A 69 30.32 8.37 1.29
N PRO A 70 31.29 8.29 0.34
CA PRO A 70 31.80 9.47 -0.37
C PRO A 70 30.79 10.10 -1.35
N PHE A 71 29.79 9.35 -1.80
CA PHE A 71 28.87 9.75 -2.89
C PHE A 71 27.45 10.03 -2.39
N LEU A 72 27.10 9.62 -1.16
CA LEU A 72 25.77 9.67 -0.61
C LEU A 72 25.72 10.54 0.66
N LEU A 73 24.95 11.62 0.57
CA LEU A 73 24.63 12.44 1.74
C LEU A 73 23.21 12.08 2.23
N ARG A 74 23.13 11.53 3.41
CA ARG A 74 21.84 11.21 4.04
C ARG A 74 21.66 12.02 5.32
N ARG A 75 20.47 12.62 5.45
CA ARG A 75 20.03 13.29 6.68
C ARG A 75 18.73 12.66 7.15
N LEU A 76 18.61 12.38 8.43
CA LEU A 76 17.35 11.95 9.03
C LEU A 76 16.54 13.19 9.42
N LYS A 77 15.23 13.16 9.19
CA LYS A 77 14.34 14.28 9.54
C LYS A 77 14.54 14.74 10.99
N LYS A 78 14.52 13.79 11.93
CA LYS A 78 14.69 14.05 13.35
C LYS A 78 16.00 14.76 13.75
N ASP A 79 17.04 14.66 12.89
CA ASP A 79 18.35 15.27 13.19
C ASP A 79 18.44 16.71 12.66
N VAL A 80 17.61 17.06 11.69
CA VAL A 80 17.67 18.35 10.94
C VAL A 80 16.49 19.26 11.29
N GLU A 81 15.31 18.66 11.53
CA GLU A 81 14.05 19.37 11.74
C GLU A 81 13.50 19.11 13.13
N LYS A 82 13.76 20.08 14.01
CA LYS A 82 13.31 20.04 15.40
C LYS A 82 11.89 20.57 15.59
N ASP A 83 11.41 21.36 14.62
CA ASP A 83 10.09 21.99 14.67
C ASP A 83 8.99 21.12 14.06
N LEU A 84 9.35 19.97 13.47
CA LEU A 84 8.36 19.04 12.94
C LEU A 84 7.60 18.36 14.08
N PRO A 85 6.26 18.42 14.09
CA PRO A 85 5.46 17.80 15.15
C PRO A 85 5.71 16.30 15.26
N ASP A 86 5.52 15.76 16.46
CA ASP A 86 5.68 14.33 16.72
C ASP A 86 4.65 13.50 15.91
N LYS A 87 5.13 12.45 15.29
CA LYS A 87 4.28 11.46 14.62
C LYS A 87 3.73 10.47 15.64
N VAL A 88 2.41 10.41 15.76
CA VAL A 88 1.72 9.41 16.58
C VAL A 88 1.20 8.28 15.69
N GLU A 89 1.71 7.08 15.89
CA GLU A 89 1.33 5.90 15.12
C GLU A 89 0.49 4.93 15.97
N LYS A 90 -0.68 4.52 15.46
CA LYS A 90 -1.59 3.62 16.14
C LYS A 90 -2.02 2.48 15.22
N VAL A 91 -1.93 1.25 15.70
CA VAL A 91 -2.46 0.07 15.02
C VAL A 91 -3.86 -0.20 15.57
N LEU A 92 -4.87 0.00 14.73
CA LEU A 92 -6.25 -0.28 15.06
C LEU A 92 -6.61 -1.70 14.58
N LYS A 93 -6.92 -2.57 15.51
CA LYS A 93 -7.40 -3.92 15.21
C LYS A 93 -8.93 -3.90 15.06
N CYS A 94 -9.43 -4.45 13.96
CA CYS A 94 -10.87 -4.65 13.73
C CYS A 94 -11.18 -6.13 13.52
N ASN A 95 -12.37 -6.54 13.92
CA ASN A 95 -12.84 -7.90 13.70
C ASN A 95 -13.37 -8.05 12.27
N LEU A 96 -13.36 -9.28 11.78
CA LEU A 96 -14.06 -9.61 10.53
C LEU A 96 -15.57 -9.51 10.75
N SER A 97 -16.30 -9.07 9.73
CA SER A 97 -17.76 -9.21 9.71
C SER A 97 -18.18 -10.69 9.68
N GLY A 98 -19.43 -10.99 9.99
CA GLY A 98 -19.96 -12.37 9.90
C GLY A 98 -19.77 -12.96 8.50
N LEU A 99 -20.04 -12.17 7.45
CA LEU A 99 -19.83 -12.60 6.07
C LEU A 99 -18.35 -12.88 5.77
N GLN A 100 -17.47 -11.96 6.15
CA GLN A 100 -16.01 -12.16 5.98
C GLN A 100 -15.53 -13.42 6.71
N HIS A 101 -16.03 -13.66 7.91
CA HIS A 101 -15.63 -14.84 8.69
C HIS A 101 -16.01 -16.15 7.98
N VAL A 102 -17.23 -16.24 7.46
CA VAL A 102 -17.69 -17.41 6.71
C VAL A 102 -16.86 -17.61 5.44
N MET A 103 -16.67 -16.56 4.64
CA MET A 103 -15.86 -16.61 3.43
C MET A 103 -14.40 -17.00 3.72
N TYR A 104 -13.83 -16.46 4.79
CA TYR A 104 -12.47 -16.77 5.20
C TYR A 104 -12.31 -18.25 5.57
N GLN A 105 -13.26 -18.83 6.30
CA GLN A 105 -13.27 -20.25 6.65
C GLN A 105 -13.45 -21.16 5.42
N GLN A 106 -14.34 -20.79 4.50
CA GLN A 106 -14.53 -21.51 3.23
C GLN A 106 -13.23 -21.52 2.39
N MET A 107 -12.58 -20.37 2.29
CA MET A 107 -11.31 -20.24 1.56
C MET A 107 -10.21 -21.09 2.19
N ILE A 108 -10.10 -21.12 3.51
CA ILE A 108 -9.09 -21.95 4.20
C ILE A 108 -9.36 -23.43 3.96
N LYS A 109 -10.62 -23.88 4.15
CA LYS A 109 -10.98 -25.31 4.12
C LYS A 109 -11.08 -25.87 2.69
N HIS A 110 -11.62 -25.11 1.77
CA HIS A 110 -12.03 -25.63 0.45
C HIS A 110 -11.31 -24.95 -0.73
N ASN A 111 -10.54 -23.90 -0.49
CA ASN A 111 -9.98 -23.03 -1.55
C ASN A 111 -11.06 -22.58 -2.55
N ALA A 112 -12.27 -22.33 -2.08
CA ALA A 112 -13.44 -21.93 -2.84
C ALA A 112 -14.38 -21.09 -1.98
N LEU A 113 -15.22 -20.29 -2.64
CA LEU A 113 -16.29 -19.53 -2.00
C LEU A 113 -17.62 -20.10 -2.47
N PHE A 114 -18.45 -20.54 -1.56
CA PHE A 114 -19.78 -21.09 -1.84
C PHE A 114 -20.82 -19.98 -1.64
N LEU A 115 -21.43 -19.57 -2.74
CA LEU A 115 -22.54 -18.64 -2.76
C LEU A 115 -23.81 -19.47 -2.65
N GLY A 116 -24.54 -19.33 -1.54
CA GLY A 116 -25.75 -20.12 -1.28
C GLY A 116 -26.88 -19.74 -2.24
N SER A 117 -26.90 -20.31 -3.43
CA SER A 117 -28.09 -20.34 -4.27
C SER A 117 -28.95 -21.51 -3.82
N GLN A 118 -30.01 -21.24 -3.07
CA GLN A 118 -31.15 -22.16 -2.90
C GLN A 118 -31.99 -22.14 -4.18
N THR A 119 -31.46 -22.62 -5.29
CA THR A 119 -32.31 -23.02 -6.40
C THR A 119 -32.48 -24.54 -6.34
N THR A 120 -33.72 -24.91 -6.04
CA THR A 120 -34.34 -26.21 -6.09
C THR A 120 -33.65 -27.25 -6.98
N GLY A 121 -33.11 -28.30 -6.38
CA GLY A 121 -33.17 -29.63 -6.98
C GLY A 121 -31.95 -30.17 -7.71
N THR A 122 -30.81 -29.47 -7.81
CA THR A 122 -29.59 -30.08 -8.34
C THR A 122 -28.40 -29.79 -7.43
N ASN A 123 -27.59 -30.82 -7.14
CA ASN A 123 -26.41 -30.81 -6.25
C ASN A 123 -25.24 -29.92 -6.72
N ASN A 124 -25.47 -28.92 -7.53
CA ASN A 124 -24.48 -27.94 -7.95
C ASN A 124 -24.44 -26.78 -6.95
N LYS A 125 -23.56 -26.90 -5.94
CA LYS A 125 -23.17 -25.77 -5.12
C LYS A 125 -22.54 -24.73 -6.07
N SER A 126 -23.32 -23.73 -6.45
CA SER A 126 -22.80 -22.57 -7.16
C SER A 126 -21.75 -21.89 -6.28
N GLY A 127 -20.56 -21.73 -6.81
CA GLY A 127 -19.46 -21.11 -6.06
C GLY A 127 -18.25 -20.87 -6.93
N ILE A 128 -17.43 -19.89 -6.51
CA ILE A 128 -16.18 -19.55 -7.16
C ILE A 128 -15.14 -20.61 -6.77
N ARG A 129 -14.63 -21.34 -7.76
CA ARG A 129 -13.61 -22.39 -7.58
C ARG A 129 -12.34 -22.02 -8.34
N GLY A 130 -11.24 -22.72 -8.01
CA GLY A 130 -9.97 -22.53 -8.74
C GLY A 130 -9.29 -21.20 -8.46
N LEU A 131 -9.54 -20.61 -7.30
CA LEU A 131 -8.93 -19.36 -6.90
C LEU A 131 -7.44 -19.56 -6.65
N ASN A 132 -6.62 -19.09 -7.59
CA ASN A 132 -5.17 -19.10 -7.48
C ASN A 132 -4.70 -18.11 -6.40
N ASN A 133 -3.52 -18.35 -5.82
CA ASN A 133 -2.92 -17.53 -4.78
C ASN A 133 -3.82 -17.30 -3.57
N LYS A 134 -3.99 -18.34 -2.76
CA LYS A 134 -4.84 -18.37 -1.57
C LYS A 134 -4.62 -17.19 -0.63
N ILE A 135 -3.36 -16.78 -0.42
CA ILE A 135 -3.03 -15.65 0.48
C ILE A 135 -3.64 -14.35 -0.05
N MET A 136 -3.56 -14.13 -1.37
CA MET A 136 -4.14 -12.94 -1.98
C MET A 136 -5.67 -12.94 -1.89
N GLN A 137 -6.30 -14.11 -2.04
CA GLN A 137 -7.76 -14.21 -1.88
C GLN A 137 -8.20 -13.97 -0.43
N LEU A 138 -7.49 -14.51 0.55
CA LEU A 138 -7.73 -14.23 1.96
C LEU A 138 -7.56 -12.74 2.27
N ARG A 139 -6.56 -12.09 1.69
CA ARG A 139 -6.35 -10.64 1.82
C ARG A 139 -7.52 -9.84 1.23
N LYS A 140 -8.04 -10.21 0.06
CA LYS A 140 -9.24 -9.61 -0.54
C LYS A 140 -10.43 -9.72 0.41
N ILE A 141 -10.69 -10.92 0.95
CA ILE A 141 -11.78 -11.17 1.91
C ILE A 141 -11.64 -10.25 3.14
N CYS A 142 -10.42 -10.15 3.71
CA CYS A 142 -10.17 -9.31 4.87
C CYS A 142 -10.35 -7.80 4.58
N ASN A 143 -10.15 -7.37 3.35
CA ASN A 143 -10.34 -5.98 2.95
C ASN A 143 -11.82 -5.68 2.75
N HIS A 144 -12.48 -6.34 1.77
CA HIS A 144 -13.90 -6.20 1.53
C HIS A 144 -14.46 -7.37 0.71
N PRO A 145 -15.60 -7.99 1.11
CA PRO A 145 -16.19 -9.10 0.38
C PRO A 145 -16.61 -8.77 -1.06
N PHE A 146 -17.04 -7.54 -1.34
CA PHE A 146 -17.50 -7.10 -2.67
C PHE A 146 -16.35 -6.90 -3.69
N VAL A 147 -15.11 -7.20 -3.33
CA VAL A 147 -14.02 -7.41 -4.30
C VAL A 147 -14.28 -8.66 -5.18
N PHE A 148 -15.19 -9.52 -4.75
CA PHE A 148 -15.74 -10.62 -5.52
C PHE A 148 -17.12 -10.22 -6.03
N ASP A 149 -17.23 -9.93 -7.33
CA ASP A 149 -18.44 -9.43 -7.97
C ASP A 149 -19.64 -10.38 -7.73
N GLU A 150 -19.37 -11.70 -7.74
CA GLU A 150 -20.41 -12.70 -7.51
C GLU A 150 -20.97 -12.67 -6.06
N VAL A 151 -20.17 -12.23 -5.10
CA VAL A 151 -20.62 -12.04 -3.72
C VAL A 151 -21.49 -10.80 -3.62
N GLU A 152 -21.11 -9.73 -4.31
CA GLU A 152 -21.91 -8.52 -4.40
C GLU A 152 -23.24 -8.78 -5.07
N ASP A 153 -23.27 -9.50 -6.20
CA ASP A 153 -24.49 -9.83 -6.94
C ASP A 153 -25.51 -10.60 -6.09
N VAL A 154 -25.04 -11.49 -5.22
CA VAL A 154 -25.91 -12.25 -4.30
C VAL A 154 -26.41 -11.41 -3.13
N MET A 155 -25.56 -10.53 -2.59
CA MET A 155 -25.87 -9.76 -1.38
C MET A 155 -26.57 -8.43 -1.69
N ASN A 156 -26.34 -7.87 -2.86
CA ASN A 156 -26.82 -6.57 -3.31
C ASN A 156 -27.22 -6.63 -4.78
N GLU A 157 -28.26 -7.36 -5.10
CA GLU A 157 -28.74 -7.59 -6.47
C GLU A 157 -28.96 -6.31 -7.28
N SER A 158 -29.35 -5.24 -6.59
CA SER A 158 -29.56 -3.93 -7.25
C SER A 158 -28.26 -3.18 -7.53
N ARG A 159 -27.14 -3.61 -6.99
CA ARG A 159 -25.84 -2.92 -7.00
C ARG A 159 -25.93 -1.43 -6.60
N MET A 160 -26.95 -1.08 -5.82
CA MET A 160 -27.11 0.29 -5.32
C MET A 160 -26.25 0.50 -4.07
N SER A 161 -25.71 1.70 -3.92
CA SER A 161 -24.99 2.09 -2.72
C SER A 161 -25.92 2.10 -1.51
N ASN A 162 -25.67 1.19 -0.57
CA ASN A 162 -26.48 0.99 0.63
C ASN A 162 -25.61 0.60 1.82
N ASP A 163 -26.26 0.30 2.96
CA ASP A 163 -25.56 -0.05 4.21
C ASP A 163 -24.70 -1.31 4.13
N TYR A 164 -24.87 -2.17 3.12
CA TYR A 164 -24.01 -3.34 2.94
C TYR A 164 -22.56 -2.95 2.65
N LEU A 165 -22.31 -1.77 2.04
CA LEU A 165 -20.96 -1.28 1.78
C LEU A 165 -20.10 -1.22 3.03
N TRP A 166 -20.66 -0.90 4.19
CA TRP A 166 -19.86 -0.80 5.41
C TRP A 166 -20.12 -1.94 6.40
N ARG A 167 -21.32 -2.54 6.42
CA ARG A 167 -21.66 -3.65 7.34
C ARG A 167 -21.01 -4.98 6.97
N THR A 168 -20.69 -5.20 5.72
CA THR A 168 -20.08 -6.44 5.24
C THR A 168 -18.56 -6.50 5.46
N SER A 169 -17.92 -5.40 5.83
CA SER A 169 -16.48 -5.34 6.09
C SER A 169 -16.17 -4.67 7.43
N GLY A 170 -15.47 -5.39 8.30
CA GLY A 170 -15.06 -4.84 9.60
C GLY A 170 -14.16 -3.60 9.50
N LYS A 171 -13.33 -3.50 8.45
CA LYS A 171 -12.52 -2.30 8.20
C LYS A 171 -13.37 -1.10 7.82
N PHE A 172 -14.35 -1.29 6.93
CA PHE A 172 -15.27 -0.22 6.54
C PHE A 172 -16.17 0.20 7.70
N GLU A 173 -16.67 -0.76 8.52
CA GLU A 173 -17.44 -0.45 9.72
C GLU A 173 -16.64 0.41 10.71
N LEU A 174 -15.36 0.12 10.88
CA LEU A 174 -14.48 0.95 11.72
C LEU A 174 -14.33 2.34 11.13
N LEU A 175 -14.10 2.46 9.81
CA LEU A 175 -13.96 3.75 9.14
C LEU A 175 -15.26 4.56 9.14
N ASP A 176 -16.41 3.91 9.04
CA ASP A 176 -17.73 4.54 9.17
C ASP A 176 -17.91 5.27 10.52
N ARG A 177 -17.27 4.77 11.57
CA ARG A 177 -17.29 5.40 12.91
C ARG A 177 -16.22 6.47 13.10
N ILE A 178 -15.07 6.36 12.41
CA ILE A 178 -13.91 7.23 12.61
C ILE A 178 -13.97 8.45 11.68
N LEU A 179 -14.25 8.28 10.39
CA LEU A 179 -14.18 9.34 9.39
C LEU A 179 -15.11 10.52 9.70
N PRO A 180 -16.37 10.34 10.16
CA PRO A 180 -17.22 11.47 10.55
C PRO A 180 -16.62 12.29 11.69
N LYS A 181 -15.91 11.65 12.62
CA LYS A 181 -15.24 12.35 13.73
C LYS A 181 -14.10 13.21 13.21
N PHE A 182 -13.24 12.67 12.34
CA PHE A 182 -12.16 13.43 11.71
C PHE A 182 -12.69 14.60 10.89
N LYS A 183 -13.80 14.41 10.14
CA LYS A 183 -14.44 15.48 9.39
C LYS A 183 -14.96 16.59 10.33
N ALA A 184 -15.62 16.21 11.43
CA ALA A 184 -16.15 17.14 12.40
C ALA A 184 -15.07 17.94 13.16
N THR A 185 -13.89 17.36 13.34
CA THR A 185 -12.74 18.01 14.00
C THR A 185 -11.81 18.73 13.03
N GLY A 186 -12.15 18.80 11.73
CA GLY A 186 -11.41 19.58 10.74
C GLY A 186 -10.13 18.90 10.22
N HIS A 187 -9.94 17.60 10.47
CA HIS A 187 -8.81 16.85 9.95
C HIS A 187 -8.93 16.61 8.45
N ARG A 188 -7.79 16.56 7.75
CA ARG A 188 -7.70 16.10 6.36
C ARG A 188 -6.98 14.75 6.32
N VAL A 189 -7.58 13.80 5.62
CA VAL A 189 -7.20 12.39 5.70
C VAL A 189 -6.65 11.87 4.38
N LEU A 190 -5.46 11.27 4.41
CA LEU A 190 -4.93 10.45 3.32
C LEU A 190 -5.24 8.98 3.60
N ILE A 191 -5.77 8.26 2.62
CA ILE A 191 -6.06 6.84 2.77
C ILE A 191 -5.34 6.06 1.68
N PHE A 192 -4.44 5.17 2.08
CA PHE A 192 -3.62 4.38 1.18
C PHE A 192 -4.14 2.96 1.02
N PHE A 193 -4.25 2.53 -0.23
CA PHE A 193 -4.72 1.20 -0.62
C PHE A 193 -3.70 0.49 -1.49
N GLN A 194 -3.57 -0.83 -1.34
CA GLN A 194 -2.83 -1.69 -2.25
C GLN A 194 -3.68 -2.13 -3.45
N MET A 195 -4.99 -2.23 -3.25
CA MET A 195 -5.93 -2.75 -4.24
C MET A 195 -6.86 -1.65 -4.75
N THR A 196 -6.81 -1.37 -6.05
CA THR A 196 -7.71 -0.38 -6.70
C THR A 196 -9.17 -0.84 -6.67
N SER A 197 -9.44 -2.15 -6.69
CA SER A 197 -10.80 -2.69 -6.53
C SER A 197 -11.42 -2.30 -5.18
N VAL A 198 -10.63 -2.29 -4.11
CA VAL A 198 -11.11 -1.83 -2.79
C VAL A 198 -11.32 -0.32 -2.79
N MET A 199 -10.47 0.45 -3.50
CA MET A 199 -10.68 1.89 -3.67
C MET A 199 -12.02 2.19 -4.35
N ASN A 200 -12.41 1.41 -5.37
CA ASN A 200 -13.71 1.59 -6.06
C ASN A 200 -14.88 1.47 -5.08
N ILE A 201 -14.87 0.41 -4.27
CA ILE A 201 -15.90 0.18 -3.25
C ILE A 201 -15.88 1.32 -2.21
N PHE A 202 -14.69 1.81 -1.87
CA PHE A 202 -14.53 2.90 -0.91
C PHE A 202 -15.02 4.25 -1.44
N GLU A 203 -14.91 4.51 -2.74
CA GLU A 203 -15.51 5.68 -3.39
C GLU A 203 -17.04 5.65 -3.26
N ASP A 204 -17.67 4.49 -3.51
CA ASP A 204 -19.12 4.34 -3.35
C ASP A 204 -19.56 4.55 -1.91
N PHE A 205 -18.77 4.06 -0.94
CA PHE A 205 -18.99 4.33 0.47
C PHE A 205 -18.88 5.83 0.81
N LEU A 206 -17.86 6.54 0.31
CA LEU A 206 -17.72 7.98 0.56
C LEU A 206 -18.84 8.80 -0.08
N ARG A 207 -19.30 8.41 -1.28
CA ARG A 207 -20.47 9.02 -1.93
C ARG A 207 -21.74 8.81 -1.10
N LEU A 208 -21.96 7.59 -0.59
CA LEU A 208 -23.09 7.27 0.28
C LEU A 208 -23.08 8.14 1.56
N ARG A 209 -21.90 8.50 2.07
CA ARG A 209 -21.72 9.33 3.27
C ARG A 209 -21.59 10.82 2.99
N ASP A 210 -21.77 11.26 1.75
CA ASP A 210 -21.59 12.67 1.32
C ASP A 210 -20.25 13.26 1.80
N MET A 211 -19.18 12.49 1.61
CA MET A 211 -17.82 12.90 1.92
C MET A 211 -17.08 13.23 0.62
N LYS A 212 -16.68 14.48 0.43
CA LYS A 212 -15.91 14.90 -0.73
C LYS A 212 -14.50 14.35 -0.66
N TYR A 213 -14.06 13.74 -1.75
CA TYR A 213 -12.76 13.08 -1.83
C TYR A 213 -12.10 13.33 -3.19
N MET A 214 -10.79 13.10 -3.23
CA MET A 214 -10.01 12.95 -4.45
C MET A 214 -9.45 11.53 -4.54
N ARG A 215 -9.12 11.10 -5.74
CA ARG A 215 -8.50 9.80 -6.01
C ARG A 215 -7.31 9.93 -6.93
N LEU A 216 -6.19 9.27 -6.57
CA LEU A 216 -5.00 9.17 -7.39
C LEU A 216 -4.50 7.73 -7.39
N ASP A 217 -4.43 7.14 -8.56
CA ASP A 217 -3.89 5.81 -8.79
C ASP A 217 -2.99 5.76 -10.04
N GLY A 218 -2.61 4.54 -10.47
CA GLY A 218 -1.74 4.35 -11.63
C GLY A 218 -2.33 4.82 -12.97
N SER A 219 -3.65 4.96 -13.06
CA SER A 219 -4.35 5.41 -14.28
C SER A 219 -4.43 6.93 -14.40
N THR A 220 -4.19 7.67 -13.31
CA THR A 220 -4.27 9.14 -13.27
C THR A 220 -3.16 9.76 -14.12
N LYS A 221 -3.52 10.63 -15.06
CA LYS A 221 -2.57 11.34 -15.92
C LYS A 221 -1.65 12.28 -15.12
N ALA A 222 -0.42 12.48 -15.62
CA ALA A 222 0.57 13.30 -14.91
C ALA A 222 0.13 14.77 -14.77
N GLU A 223 -0.58 15.31 -15.76
CA GLU A 223 -1.11 16.67 -15.76
C GLU A 223 -2.16 16.85 -14.64
N ASP A 224 -3.13 15.94 -14.58
CA ASP A 224 -4.22 15.97 -13.60
C ASP A 224 -3.69 15.86 -12.15
N ARG A 225 -2.57 15.15 -11.95
CA ARG A 225 -1.97 14.99 -10.61
C ARG A 225 -1.58 16.30 -9.96
N GLN A 226 -1.01 17.22 -10.74
CA GLN A 226 -0.59 18.53 -10.20
C GLN A 226 -1.79 19.36 -9.77
N ASP A 227 -2.85 19.36 -10.56
CA ASP A 227 -4.05 20.13 -10.26
C ASP A 227 -4.82 19.57 -9.07
N MET A 228 -4.88 18.22 -8.95
CA MET A 228 -5.40 17.55 -7.75
C MET A 228 -4.61 17.94 -6.49
N LEU A 229 -3.27 17.96 -6.55
CA LEU A 229 -2.44 18.34 -5.42
C LEU A 229 -2.65 19.78 -5.00
N LYS A 230 -2.72 20.71 -5.98
CA LYS A 230 -3.00 22.13 -5.71
C LYS A 230 -4.37 22.31 -5.06
N SER A 231 -5.41 21.65 -5.62
CA SER A 231 -6.76 21.72 -5.11
C SER A 231 -6.90 21.12 -3.71
N PHE A 232 -6.24 19.98 -3.43
CA PHE A 232 -6.28 19.37 -2.11
C PHE A 232 -5.50 20.19 -1.08
N ASN A 233 -4.33 20.73 -1.44
CA ASN A 233 -3.50 21.51 -0.52
C ASN A 233 -4.01 22.93 -0.30
N HIS A 234 -5.00 23.40 -1.06
CA HIS A 234 -5.58 24.72 -0.85
C HIS A 234 -6.19 24.85 0.56
N PRO A 235 -5.96 25.97 1.28
CA PRO A 235 -6.49 26.13 2.64
C PRO A 235 -8.00 25.94 2.74
N GLU A 236 -8.75 26.46 1.76
CA GLU A 236 -10.22 26.37 1.68
C GLU A 236 -10.69 25.16 0.83
N SER A 237 -9.88 24.10 0.72
CA SER A 237 -10.26 22.92 -0.02
C SER A 237 -11.47 22.25 0.62
N GLU A 238 -12.48 21.97 -0.21
CA GLU A 238 -13.68 21.23 0.21
C GLU A 238 -13.46 19.70 0.36
N TYR A 239 -12.30 19.22 -0.09
CA TYR A 239 -11.97 17.79 -0.07
C TYR A 239 -11.47 17.37 1.31
N PHE A 240 -12.22 16.45 1.91
CA PHE A 240 -11.91 15.87 3.21
C PHE A 240 -10.87 14.75 3.12
N CYS A 241 -11.02 13.86 2.12
CA CYS A 241 -10.17 12.70 1.93
C CYS A 241 -9.41 12.74 0.62
N PHE A 242 -8.20 12.16 0.62
CA PHE A 242 -7.50 11.81 -0.60
C PHE A 242 -7.20 10.30 -0.62
N LEU A 243 -7.78 9.58 -1.56
CA LEU A 243 -7.56 8.15 -1.78
C LEU A 243 -6.34 7.96 -2.67
N LEU A 244 -5.41 7.16 -2.22
CA LEU A 244 -4.12 6.98 -2.87
C LEU A 244 -3.82 5.48 -3.05
N SER A 245 -3.48 5.06 -4.25
CA SER A 245 -2.81 3.77 -4.41
C SER A 245 -1.37 3.90 -3.89
N THR A 246 -0.93 2.98 -3.03
CA THR A 246 0.40 3.03 -2.40
C THR A 246 1.51 3.15 -3.44
N ARG A 247 1.40 2.44 -4.57
CA ARG A 247 2.37 2.51 -5.66
C ARG A 247 2.37 3.85 -6.38
N ALA A 248 1.21 4.41 -6.68
CA ALA A 248 1.10 5.71 -7.33
C ALA A 248 1.46 6.86 -6.38
N GLY A 249 1.12 6.74 -5.10
CA GLY A 249 1.48 7.68 -4.04
C GLY A 249 2.98 7.72 -3.74
N GLY A 250 3.75 6.71 -4.17
CA GLY A 250 5.21 6.64 -4.03
C GLY A 250 6.01 7.70 -4.83
N LEU A 251 5.38 8.45 -5.72
CA LEU A 251 6.02 9.38 -6.67
C LEU A 251 6.36 10.78 -6.11
N GLY A 252 6.73 10.91 -4.86
CA GLY A 252 7.23 12.19 -4.33
C GLY A 252 6.16 13.27 -4.13
N LEU A 253 4.88 12.89 -4.02
CA LEU A 253 3.77 13.81 -3.79
C LEU A 253 3.94 14.58 -2.48
N ASN A 254 3.61 15.86 -2.48
CA ASN A 254 3.58 16.69 -1.29
C ASN A 254 2.12 16.94 -0.88
N LEU A 255 1.69 16.38 0.25
CA LEU A 255 0.34 16.42 0.79
C LEU A 255 0.36 16.93 2.24
N GLN A 256 1.13 17.99 2.46
CA GLN A 256 1.37 18.59 3.77
C GLN A 256 0.12 19.20 4.42
N SER A 257 -0.94 19.43 3.66
CA SER A 257 -2.22 19.90 4.21
C SER A 257 -2.98 18.82 4.97
N ALA A 258 -2.61 17.54 4.79
CA ALA A 258 -3.17 16.43 5.55
C ALA A 258 -2.38 16.20 6.83
N ASP A 259 -3.10 15.99 7.91
CA ASP A 259 -2.56 15.68 9.24
C ASP A 259 -2.78 14.23 9.67
N THR A 260 -3.62 13.51 8.95
CA THR A 260 -4.00 12.14 9.27
C THR A 260 -3.75 11.21 8.08
N VAL A 261 -3.07 10.10 8.34
CA VAL A 261 -2.78 9.06 7.33
C VAL A 261 -3.36 7.73 7.80
N ILE A 262 -4.12 7.09 6.94
CA ILE A 262 -4.69 5.76 7.15
C ILE A 262 -4.07 4.81 6.13
N ILE A 263 -3.34 3.80 6.59
CA ILE A 263 -2.92 2.67 5.78
C ILE A 263 -4.03 1.61 5.88
N PHE A 264 -4.87 1.53 4.85
CA PHE A 264 -6.00 0.60 4.84
C PHE A 264 -5.55 -0.86 4.78
N ASP A 265 -4.59 -1.15 3.94
CA ASP A 265 -3.91 -2.44 3.85
C ASP A 265 -2.41 -2.26 3.59
N THR A 266 -1.59 -2.96 4.36
CA THR A 266 -0.13 -2.83 4.35
C THR A 266 0.50 -3.46 3.11
N ASP A 267 1.62 -2.92 2.67
CA ASP A 267 2.47 -3.56 1.64
C ASP A 267 3.31 -4.69 2.25
N TRP A 268 3.78 -5.61 1.41
CA TRP A 268 4.77 -6.62 1.81
C TRP A 268 6.12 -6.00 2.14
N ASN A 269 6.43 -4.87 1.51
CA ASN A 269 7.60 -4.07 1.81
C ASN A 269 7.23 -2.93 2.76
N PRO A 270 7.64 -2.99 4.05
CA PRO A 270 7.27 -1.97 5.05
C PRO A 270 7.77 -0.57 4.69
N HIS A 271 8.81 -0.45 3.86
CA HIS A 271 9.28 0.85 3.38
C HIS A 271 8.26 1.60 2.52
N GLN A 272 7.36 0.88 1.84
CA GLN A 272 6.29 1.52 1.07
C GLN A 272 5.30 2.23 2.00
N ASP A 273 4.93 1.59 3.10
CA ASP A 273 4.01 2.18 4.09
C ASP A 273 4.66 3.37 4.81
N LEU A 274 5.93 3.28 5.17
CA LEU A 274 6.69 4.40 5.73
C LEU A 274 6.76 5.58 4.75
N GLN A 275 6.99 5.29 3.47
CA GLN A 275 7.01 6.30 2.43
C GLN A 275 5.63 6.97 2.24
N ALA A 276 4.55 6.20 2.37
CA ALA A 276 3.19 6.72 2.32
C ALA A 276 2.93 7.70 3.49
N GLN A 277 3.32 7.35 4.71
CA GLN A 277 3.21 8.20 5.90
C GLN A 277 4.00 9.52 5.72
N ASP A 278 5.17 9.45 5.09
CA ASP A 278 6.03 10.60 4.81
C ASP A 278 5.46 11.58 3.78
N ARG A 279 4.28 11.33 3.20
CA ARG A 279 3.59 12.30 2.32
C ARG A 279 2.93 13.42 3.09
N ALA A 280 2.41 13.13 4.28
CA ALA A 280 1.82 14.11 5.18
C ALA A 280 2.85 14.67 6.17
N HIS A 281 3.67 13.81 6.77
CA HIS A 281 4.69 14.21 7.75
C HIS A 281 5.91 14.84 7.05
N ARG A 282 5.74 16.08 6.61
CA ARG A 282 6.72 16.87 5.85
C ARG A 282 6.82 18.30 6.37
N ILE A 283 7.96 18.91 6.00
CA ILE A 283 8.26 20.34 6.20
C ILE A 283 7.52 21.13 5.13
#